data_b12233cb426b8c37a46986e46617fb3e
#
_entry.id   b12233cb426b8c37a46986e46617fb3e
#
_cell.length_a   1.000
_cell.length_b   1.000
_cell.length_c   1.000
_cell.angle_alpha   90.00
_cell.angle_beta   90.00
_cell.angle_gamma   90.00
#
_symmetry.space_group_name_H-M   'P 1'
#
loop_
_entity.id
_entity.type
_entity.pdbx_description
1 polymer ?
#
loop_
_entity_poly.entity_id
_entity_poly.type
_entity_poly.pdbx_seq_one_letter_code
_entity_poly.pdbx_strand_id
1 'polypeptide(L)'
;MKTRLLLLASALLLSAEMAMAQDYSVPVSEKNEKMMEGKFKPTWESLRNYKVPEWFRNAKFGIWAHWGPQCVEGSGDWMARELYFEGSRAYNHHVKHYGHPSEVGFKDIIPLFKAERWDPDKLVALYKKIGAQYFFALGNHHDNMDLWDSQYQPWNSVNMGPKRDILAEWEKAARKYELPFGISFHADHAWTWYEPSQRYDREGPKAGIPYDGKLTKEDGKGKWWEGYDPQDLYAQNHPLSEGSWSNGMIHKQWAWGKGVCLPTQEYCTNFYDRTLDAINRYHPDLIYFDVTVLPFYPISDAGLKIAAHFYNHNMADHKGKLEAVMLAKILDEQQRKALVWDVERGAPDRIIEEPWQSCSCIGGWHYNTSI
;
A
#
# COMPACT_ATOMS: atom_id res chain seq x y z
N MET A 1 18.23 58.47 -52.44
CA MET A 1 17.43 57.24 -52.32
C MET A 1 17.85 56.57 -51.01
N LYS A 2 16.98 56.55 -50.03
CA LYS A 2 17.27 56.03 -48.69
C LYS A 2 16.81 54.55 -48.61
N THR A 3 17.77 53.65 -48.46
CA THR A 3 17.51 52.21 -48.24
C THR A 3 17.24 52.00 -46.76
N ARG A 4 16.01 51.59 -46.42
CA ARG A 4 15.65 51.23 -45.07
C ARG A 4 16.03 49.76 -44.84
N LEU A 5 16.97 49.54 -43.88
CA LEU A 5 17.26 48.24 -43.31
C LEU A 5 16.09 47.87 -42.36
N LEU A 6 15.35 46.84 -42.68
CA LEU A 6 14.43 46.18 -41.73
C LEU A 6 15.21 45.17 -40.90
N LEU A 7 15.43 45.50 -39.63
CA LEU A 7 15.82 44.53 -38.61
C LEU A 7 14.58 43.72 -38.22
N LEU A 8 14.55 42.46 -38.65
CA LEU A 8 13.65 41.45 -38.08
C LEU A 8 14.21 41.02 -36.73
N ALA A 9 13.67 41.55 -35.66
CA ALA A 9 13.85 41.02 -34.32
C ALA A 9 13.02 39.75 -34.21
N SER A 10 13.70 38.61 -34.34
CA SER A 10 13.12 37.30 -33.96
C SER A 10 13.01 37.27 -32.45
N ALA A 11 11.84 37.60 -31.93
CA ALA A 11 11.47 37.32 -30.55
C ALA A 11 11.29 35.80 -30.44
N LEU A 12 12.34 35.12 -29.93
CA LEU A 12 12.18 33.78 -29.35
C LEU A 12 11.26 33.97 -28.14
N LEU A 13 9.99 33.67 -28.31
CA LEU A 13 9.09 33.33 -27.23
C LEU A 13 9.57 32.01 -26.67
N LEU A 14 10.45 32.07 -25.66
CA LEU A 14 10.55 31.00 -24.68
C LEU A 14 9.20 30.97 -23.96
N SER A 15 8.30 30.13 -24.44
CA SER A 15 7.19 29.64 -23.62
C SER A 15 7.80 28.80 -22.50
N ALA A 16 8.17 29.46 -21.41
CA ALA A 16 8.24 28.78 -20.13
C ALA A 16 6.81 28.32 -19.83
N GLU A 17 6.47 27.11 -20.23
CA GLU A 17 5.36 26.40 -19.60
C GLU A 17 5.75 26.32 -18.13
N MET A 18 5.29 27.29 -17.34
CA MET A 18 5.18 27.11 -15.91
C MET A 18 4.29 25.87 -15.75
N ALA A 19 4.90 24.75 -15.43
CA ALA A 19 4.17 23.59 -14.95
C ALA A 19 3.30 24.13 -13.80
N MET A 20 2.01 24.35 -14.07
CA MET A 20 1.06 24.69 -13.02
C MET A 20 1.17 23.55 -12.03
N ALA A 21 1.66 23.84 -10.82
CA ALA A 21 1.69 22.86 -9.74
C ALA A 21 0.26 22.36 -9.61
N GLN A 22 0.06 21.06 -9.77
CA GLN A 22 -1.26 20.46 -9.61
C GLN A 22 -1.70 20.76 -8.19
N ASP A 23 -2.82 21.48 -8.03
CA ASP A 23 -3.34 21.85 -6.73
C ASP A 23 -4.05 20.62 -6.14
N TYR A 24 -3.38 19.93 -5.24
CA TYR A 24 -3.92 18.74 -4.57
C TYR A 24 -4.85 19.14 -3.44
N SER A 25 -6.03 18.52 -3.36
CA SER A 25 -6.99 18.78 -2.29
C SER A 25 -6.51 18.33 -0.90
N VAL A 26 -5.59 17.34 -0.85
CA VAL A 26 -5.05 16.76 0.39
C VAL A 26 -3.52 16.57 0.25
N PRO A 27 -2.72 17.63 0.21
CA PRO A 27 -1.25 17.50 0.12
C PRO A 27 -0.67 16.99 1.43
N VAL A 28 0.40 16.19 1.36
CA VAL A 28 1.08 15.68 2.56
C VAL A 28 2.03 16.73 3.16
N SER A 29 2.21 16.65 4.49
CA SER A 29 3.22 17.39 5.23
C SER A 29 4.54 16.64 5.22
N GLU A 30 5.66 17.34 5.09
CA GLU A 30 7.03 16.81 5.21
C GLU A 30 7.67 17.22 6.56
N LYS A 31 6.85 17.30 7.61
CA LYS A 31 7.34 17.69 8.94
C LYS A 31 8.17 16.58 9.60
N ASN A 32 7.74 15.34 9.46
CA ASN A 32 8.41 14.19 10.05
C ASN A 32 9.41 13.58 9.07
N GLU A 33 8.94 13.04 7.96
CA GLU A 33 9.77 12.51 6.90
C GLU A 33 9.88 13.51 5.74
N LYS A 34 11.09 13.68 5.23
CA LYS A 34 11.34 14.55 4.08
C LYS A 34 11.66 13.72 2.85
N MET A 35 11.03 14.06 1.74
CA MET A 35 11.41 13.48 0.46
C MET A 35 12.90 13.73 0.18
N MET A 36 13.64 12.68 -0.20
CA MET A 36 15.03 12.83 -0.62
C MET A 36 15.11 13.66 -1.89
N GLU A 37 15.85 14.75 -1.82
CA GLU A 37 16.18 15.58 -2.97
C GLU A 37 17.11 14.85 -3.94
N GLY A 38 16.90 15.03 -5.24
CA GLY A 38 17.73 14.39 -6.25
C GLY A 38 17.27 14.65 -7.68
N LYS A 39 17.61 13.72 -8.56
CA LYS A 39 17.27 13.76 -9.99
C LYS A 39 15.79 13.76 -10.25
N PHE A 40 15.04 12.96 -9.50
CA PHE A 40 13.59 12.84 -9.65
C PHE A 40 12.87 13.84 -8.75
N LYS A 41 11.89 14.54 -9.33
CA LYS A 41 10.98 15.45 -8.64
C LYS A 41 9.58 14.84 -8.57
N PRO A 42 8.72 15.23 -7.61
CA PRO A 42 7.38 14.64 -7.44
C PRO A 42 6.39 15.16 -8.49
N THR A 43 6.73 15.00 -9.75
CA THR A 43 5.90 15.36 -10.91
C THR A 43 5.97 14.27 -11.97
N TRP A 44 4.87 14.05 -12.68
CA TRP A 44 4.83 13.09 -13.78
C TRP A 44 5.88 13.39 -14.86
N GLU A 45 6.15 14.67 -15.15
CA GLU A 45 7.18 15.08 -16.09
C GLU A 45 8.55 14.54 -15.69
N SER A 46 8.94 14.74 -14.42
CA SER A 46 10.22 14.25 -13.92
C SER A 46 10.28 12.74 -13.85
N LEU A 47 9.22 12.10 -13.32
CA LEU A 47 9.17 10.65 -13.14
C LEU A 47 9.20 9.88 -14.47
N ARG A 48 8.67 10.44 -15.56
CA ARG A 48 8.76 9.84 -16.92
C ARG A 48 10.20 9.70 -17.47
N ASN A 49 11.20 10.29 -16.80
CA ASN A 49 12.60 10.01 -17.10
C ASN A 49 13.10 8.68 -16.51
N TYR A 50 12.25 7.95 -15.82
CA TYR A 50 12.51 6.60 -15.30
C TYR A 50 12.84 5.64 -16.44
N LYS A 51 13.78 4.74 -16.16
CA LYS A 51 14.11 3.62 -17.05
C LYS A 51 14.11 2.35 -16.23
N VAL A 52 13.30 1.40 -16.63
CA VAL A 52 13.22 0.10 -15.95
C VAL A 52 14.60 -0.59 -16.01
N PRO A 53 15.17 -1.02 -14.87
CA PRO A 53 16.47 -1.66 -14.82
C PRO A 53 16.51 -2.95 -15.64
N GLU A 54 17.66 -3.23 -16.25
CA GLU A 54 17.84 -4.43 -17.07
C GLU A 54 17.67 -5.73 -16.27
N TRP A 55 18.11 -5.71 -15.00
CA TRP A 55 17.94 -6.87 -14.13
C TRP A 55 16.48 -7.31 -14.01
N PHE A 56 15.55 -6.34 -13.86
CA PHE A 56 14.10 -6.63 -13.76
C PHE A 56 13.54 -7.13 -15.09
N ARG A 57 13.95 -6.53 -16.22
CA ARG A 57 13.57 -7.00 -17.57
C ARG A 57 13.97 -8.46 -17.80
N ASN A 58 15.09 -8.88 -17.22
CA ASN A 58 15.64 -10.23 -17.35
C ASN A 58 15.13 -11.21 -16.29
N ALA A 59 14.62 -10.74 -15.16
CA ALA A 59 14.24 -11.56 -14.01
C ALA A 59 13.14 -12.60 -14.31
N LYS A 60 12.09 -12.23 -15.03
CA LYS A 60 10.96 -13.06 -15.51
C LYS A 60 10.11 -13.74 -14.43
N PHE A 61 10.65 -14.06 -13.27
CA PHE A 61 9.95 -14.78 -12.21
C PHE A 61 10.33 -14.25 -10.83
N GLY A 62 9.34 -13.83 -10.06
CA GLY A 62 9.46 -13.44 -8.67
C GLY A 62 8.47 -14.18 -7.78
N ILE A 63 8.70 -14.12 -6.48
CA ILE A 63 7.79 -14.66 -5.47
C ILE A 63 7.33 -13.52 -4.57
N TRP A 64 6.07 -13.59 -4.17
CA TRP A 64 5.46 -12.64 -3.25
C TRP A 64 4.83 -13.36 -2.06
N ALA A 65 5.28 -13.05 -0.85
CA ALA A 65 4.65 -13.49 0.38
C ALA A 65 3.58 -12.48 0.82
N HIS A 66 2.35 -12.66 0.32
CA HIS A 66 1.17 -11.88 0.71
C HIS A 66 0.61 -12.42 2.05
N TRP A 67 1.31 -12.15 3.15
CA TRP A 67 1.09 -12.81 4.43
C TRP A 67 1.19 -11.83 5.60
N GLY A 68 0.19 -11.87 6.48
CA GLY A 68 0.03 -11.01 7.64
C GLY A 68 -1.19 -11.44 8.48
N PRO A 69 -1.69 -10.60 9.40
CA PRO A 69 -2.82 -10.94 10.28
C PRO A 69 -4.11 -11.26 9.53
N GLN A 70 -4.30 -10.75 8.32
CA GLN A 70 -5.43 -11.09 7.45
C GLN A 70 -5.54 -12.58 7.13
N CYS A 71 -4.46 -13.36 7.32
CA CYS A 71 -4.44 -14.80 7.07
C CYS A 71 -4.87 -15.65 8.28
N VAL A 72 -5.05 -15.06 9.47
CA VAL A 72 -5.29 -15.78 10.73
C VAL A 72 -6.55 -16.62 10.67
N GLU A 73 -7.65 -16.06 10.18
CA GLU A 73 -8.93 -16.78 10.17
C GLU A 73 -9.05 -17.81 9.03
N GLY A 74 -8.17 -17.76 8.04
CA GLY A 74 -8.23 -18.67 6.88
C GLY A 74 -9.52 -18.56 6.06
N SER A 75 -10.20 -17.42 6.11
CA SER A 75 -11.50 -17.15 5.47
C SER A 75 -11.46 -16.10 4.35
N GLY A 76 -10.30 -15.91 3.72
CA GLY A 76 -10.03 -14.88 2.73
C GLY A 76 -9.22 -13.75 3.34
N ASP A 77 -8.42 -13.07 2.51
CA ASP A 77 -7.56 -11.97 2.94
C ASP A 77 -8.31 -10.64 3.12
N TRP A 78 -9.55 -10.57 2.65
CA TRP A 78 -10.44 -9.41 2.86
C TRP A 78 -11.26 -9.50 4.15
N MET A 79 -11.01 -10.50 4.99
CA MET A 79 -11.77 -10.76 6.21
C MET A 79 -11.81 -9.56 7.16
N ALA A 80 -10.76 -8.74 7.25
CA ALA A 80 -10.71 -7.55 8.10
C ALA A 80 -11.82 -6.52 7.79
N ARG A 81 -12.34 -6.52 6.55
CA ARG A 81 -13.51 -5.73 6.13
C ARG A 81 -14.78 -6.57 6.19
N GLU A 82 -14.72 -7.79 5.67
CA GLU A 82 -15.91 -8.59 5.42
C GLU A 82 -16.55 -9.17 6.70
N LEU A 83 -15.76 -9.28 7.79
CA LEU A 83 -16.30 -9.67 9.10
C LEU A 83 -17.32 -8.65 9.65
N TYR A 84 -17.38 -7.45 9.10
CA TYR A 84 -18.35 -6.40 9.44
C TYR A 84 -19.57 -6.34 8.50
N PHE A 85 -19.71 -7.28 7.58
CA PHE A 85 -20.90 -7.43 6.74
C PHE A 85 -21.79 -8.54 7.28
N GLU A 86 -22.83 -8.17 8.05
CA GLU A 86 -23.83 -9.09 8.60
C GLU A 86 -24.28 -10.13 7.55
N GLY A 87 -24.21 -11.41 7.90
CA GLY A 87 -24.62 -12.51 7.05
C GLY A 87 -23.63 -12.90 5.93
N SER A 88 -22.51 -12.20 5.76
CA SER A 88 -21.47 -12.60 4.83
C SER A 88 -20.79 -13.92 5.27
N ARG A 89 -20.07 -14.57 4.35
CA ARG A 89 -19.30 -15.77 4.70
C ARG A 89 -18.25 -15.47 5.79
N ALA A 90 -17.52 -14.36 5.66
CA ALA A 90 -16.50 -13.96 6.62
C ALA A 90 -17.11 -13.60 7.98
N TYR A 91 -18.22 -12.83 8.01
CA TYR A 91 -18.97 -12.55 9.23
C TYR A 91 -19.43 -13.82 9.94
N ASN A 92 -20.09 -14.73 9.22
CA ASN A 92 -20.58 -15.97 9.81
C ASN A 92 -19.45 -16.87 10.33
N HIS A 93 -18.31 -16.91 9.63
CA HIS A 93 -17.11 -17.60 10.08
C HIS A 93 -16.56 -16.96 11.36
N HIS A 94 -16.38 -15.64 11.35
CA HIS A 94 -15.86 -14.87 12.46
C HIS A 94 -16.73 -15.03 13.72
N VAL A 95 -18.04 -14.79 13.61
CA VAL A 95 -18.98 -14.92 14.74
C VAL A 95 -18.98 -16.33 15.33
N LYS A 96 -18.90 -17.36 14.48
CA LYS A 96 -18.87 -18.76 14.93
C LYS A 96 -17.60 -19.12 15.70
N HIS A 97 -16.45 -18.57 15.33
CA HIS A 97 -15.15 -19.04 15.83
C HIS A 97 -14.47 -18.07 16.80
N TYR A 98 -14.78 -16.79 16.72
CA TYR A 98 -14.10 -15.74 17.51
C TYR A 98 -15.06 -14.90 18.34
N GLY A 99 -16.25 -14.63 17.85
CA GLY A 99 -17.26 -13.82 18.54
C GLY A 99 -17.86 -12.74 17.65
N HIS A 100 -18.82 -12.01 18.21
CA HIS A 100 -19.50 -10.93 17.47
C HIS A 100 -18.61 -9.71 17.30
N PRO A 101 -18.62 -9.00 16.15
CA PRO A 101 -17.73 -7.85 15.89
C PRO A 101 -17.89 -6.65 16.84
N SER A 102 -18.95 -6.60 17.64
CA SER A 102 -19.08 -5.62 18.74
C SER A 102 -18.25 -5.96 19.98
N GLU A 103 -17.75 -7.18 20.09
CA GLU A 103 -17.00 -7.69 21.24
C GLU A 103 -15.59 -8.12 20.83
N VAL A 104 -15.47 -8.76 19.69
CA VAL A 104 -14.24 -9.26 19.09
C VAL A 104 -14.19 -8.76 17.63
N GLY A 105 -13.48 -7.69 17.38
CA GLY A 105 -13.26 -7.18 16.03
C GLY A 105 -11.90 -7.54 15.48
N PHE A 106 -11.53 -6.95 14.35
CA PHE A 106 -10.25 -7.29 13.70
C PHE A 106 -9.02 -7.03 14.59
N LYS A 107 -9.04 -5.95 15.39
CA LYS A 107 -7.96 -5.67 16.35
C LYS A 107 -7.67 -6.88 17.26
N ASP A 108 -8.71 -7.64 17.63
CA ASP A 108 -8.61 -8.78 18.53
C ASP A 108 -8.08 -10.05 17.81
N ILE A 109 -8.05 -10.05 16.48
CA ILE A 109 -7.42 -11.10 15.66
C ILE A 109 -5.89 -10.91 15.58
N ILE A 110 -5.40 -9.68 15.65
CA ILE A 110 -3.98 -9.34 15.55
C ILE A 110 -3.11 -10.13 16.54
N PRO A 111 -3.45 -10.27 17.84
CA PRO A 111 -2.67 -11.07 18.79
C PRO A 111 -2.56 -12.57 18.46
N LEU A 112 -3.44 -13.08 17.61
CA LEU A 112 -3.45 -14.46 17.15
C LEU A 112 -2.47 -14.70 15.99
N PHE A 113 -2.02 -13.64 15.33
CA PHE A 113 -0.96 -13.68 14.33
C PHE A 113 0.40 -13.81 15.04
N LYS A 114 0.87 -15.03 15.30
CA LYS A 114 2.07 -15.29 16.12
C LYS A 114 3.33 -15.63 15.33
N ALA A 115 3.19 -16.00 14.07
CA ALA A 115 4.31 -16.40 13.20
C ALA A 115 5.22 -17.50 13.78
N GLU A 116 4.71 -18.41 14.61
CA GLU A 116 5.49 -19.41 15.36
C GLU A 116 6.22 -20.41 14.45
N ARG A 117 5.64 -20.70 13.28
CA ARG A 117 6.20 -21.67 12.31
C ARG A 117 6.91 -20.98 11.14
N TRP A 118 6.96 -19.65 11.14
CA TRP A 118 7.54 -18.90 10.06
C TRP A 118 9.08 -18.89 10.20
N ASP A 119 9.72 -19.34 9.13
CA ASP A 119 11.18 -19.36 9.00
C ASP A 119 11.54 -18.72 7.65
N PRO A 120 11.82 -17.41 7.62
CA PRO A 120 12.08 -16.68 6.39
C PRO A 120 13.34 -17.19 5.67
N ASP A 121 14.35 -17.64 6.41
CA ASP A 121 15.58 -18.17 5.84
C ASP A 121 15.33 -19.42 4.99
N LYS A 122 14.56 -20.37 5.51
CA LYS A 122 14.18 -21.58 4.75
C LYS A 122 13.26 -21.27 3.57
N LEU A 123 12.33 -20.34 3.73
CA LEU A 123 11.40 -19.98 2.67
C LEU A 123 12.12 -19.30 1.53
N VAL A 124 12.96 -18.30 1.79
CA VAL A 124 13.71 -17.59 0.75
C VAL A 124 14.73 -18.50 0.08
N ALA A 125 15.39 -19.41 0.83
CA ALA A 125 16.23 -20.46 0.24
C ALA A 125 15.46 -21.33 -0.74
N LEU A 126 14.22 -21.71 -0.40
CA LEU A 126 13.34 -22.46 -1.30
C LEU A 126 12.97 -21.63 -2.53
N TYR A 127 12.61 -20.36 -2.36
CA TYR A 127 12.27 -19.46 -3.47
C TYR A 127 13.43 -19.30 -4.44
N LYS A 128 14.65 -19.10 -3.93
CA LYS A 128 15.86 -19.06 -4.78
C LYS A 128 16.07 -20.38 -5.51
N LYS A 129 15.92 -21.51 -4.82
CA LYS A 129 16.10 -22.85 -5.40
C LYS A 129 15.13 -23.14 -6.55
N ILE A 130 13.89 -22.66 -6.48
CA ILE A 130 12.90 -22.86 -7.54
C ILE A 130 12.99 -21.81 -8.65
N GLY A 131 13.98 -20.91 -8.61
CA GLY A 131 14.31 -20.00 -9.70
C GLY A 131 13.81 -18.57 -9.53
N ALA A 132 13.30 -18.17 -8.35
CA ALA A 132 12.94 -16.77 -8.12
C ALA A 132 14.14 -15.86 -8.32
N GLN A 133 13.91 -14.74 -8.99
CA GLN A 133 14.91 -13.70 -9.27
C GLN A 133 14.70 -12.43 -8.43
N TYR A 134 13.57 -12.30 -7.76
CA TYR A 134 13.25 -11.26 -6.78
C TYR A 134 12.17 -11.76 -5.83
N PHE A 135 12.05 -11.10 -4.69
CA PHE A 135 11.10 -11.47 -3.65
C PHE A 135 10.39 -10.24 -3.10
N PHE A 136 9.07 -10.33 -2.94
CA PHE A 136 8.26 -9.32 -2.27
C PHE A 136 7.76 -9.81 -0.91
N ALA A 137 7.86 -8.96 0.10
CA ALA A 137 7.16 -9.10 1.38
C ALA A 137 6.02 -8.07 1.48
N LEU A 138 4.99 -8.42 2.23
CA LEU A 138 3.94 -7.48 2.61
C LEU A 138 4.46 -6.53 3.69
N GLY A 139 4.40 -5.23 3.47
CA GLY A 139 4.64 -4.21 4.49
C GLY A 139 3.41 -4.00 5.36
N ASN A 140 2.27 -3.76 4.73
CA ASN A 140 0.96 -3.72 5.36
C ASN A 140 -0.12 -4.11 4.36
N HIS A 141 -1.22 -4.65 4.87
CA HIS A 141 -2.43 -4.89 4.09
C HIS A 141 -3.43 -3.73 4.28
N HIS A 142 -4.59 -3.81 3.65
CA HIS A 142 -5.69 -2.85 3.87
C HIS A 142 -6.17 -2.82 5.32
N ASP A 143 -5.78 -3.80 6.13
CA ASP A 143 -6.05 -3.88 7.58
C ASP A 143 -5.24 -2.87 8.42
N ASN A 144 -4.32 -2.15 7.78
CA ASN A 144 -3.55 -1.04 8.36
C ASN A 144 -2.53 -1.42 9.44
N MET A 145 -2.26 -2.71 9.67
CA MET A 145 -1.20 -3.15 10.56
C MET A 145 0.14 -3.17 9.83
N ASP A 146 1.16 -2.51 10.38
CA ASP A 146 2.51 -2.55 9.84
C ASP A 146 3.26 -3.82 10.25
N LEU A 147 3.94 -4.47 9.31
CA LEU A 147 4.72 -5.68 9.57
C LEU A 147 6.20 -5.39 9.86
N TRP A 148 6.53 -4.20 10.35
CA TRP A 148 7.86 -3.77 10.76
C TRP A 148 7.81 -2.93 12.05
N ASP A 149 8.96 -2.55 12.57
CA ASP A 149 9.13 -1.61 13.69
C ASP A 149 8.83 -0.17 13.25
N SER A 150 7.59 0.08 12.87
CA SER A 150 7.13 1.38 12.36
C SER A 150 7.15 2.44 13.44
N GLN A 151 7.74 3.60 13.12
CA GLN A 151 7.74 4.75 14.03
C GLN A 151 6.41 5.50 14.06
N TYR A 152 5.59 5.33 13.03
CA TYR A 152 4.38 6.12 12.82
C TYR A 152 3.08 5.32 12.96
N GLN A 153 3.18 3.99 13.14
CA GLN A 153 2.04 3.11 13.37
C GLN A 153 2.28 2.25 14.61
N PRO A 154 1.62 2.54 15.75
CA PRO A 154 1.75 1.74 16.97
C PRO A 154 1.15 0.33 16.82
N TRP A 155 0.20 0.14 15.91
CA TRP A 155 -0.33 -1.17 15.54
C TRP A 155 0.62 -1.85 14.55
N ASN A 156 1.69 -2.44 15.08
CA ASN A 156 2.73 -3.08 14.27
C ASN A 156 3.17 -4.43 14.85
N SER A 157 3.88 -5.21 14.03
CA SER A 157 4.26 -6.58 14.36
C SER A 157 5.31 -6.71 15.47
N VAL A 158 5.99 -5.62 15.84
CA VAL A 158 6.93 -5.58 16.96
C VAL A 158 6.19 -5.35 18.28
N ASN A 159 5.19 -4.49 18.29
CA ASN A 159 4.42 -4.15 19.47
C ASN A 159 3.40 -5.22 19.83
N MET A 160 2.87 -5.95 18.86
CA MET A 160 1.80 -6.93 19.07
C MET A 160 1.88 -8.11 18.09
N GLY A 161 1.03 -9.09 18.27
CA GLY A 161 1.06 -10.30 17.46
C GLY A 161 2.38 -11.07 17.63
N PRO A 162 3.20 -11.21 16.59
CA PRO A 162 4.42 -12.01 16.63
C PRO A 162 5.54 -11.39 17.48
N LYS A 163 5.45 -10.09 17.78
CA LYS A 163 6.51 -9.31 18.46
C LYS A 163 7.87 -9.44 17.78
N ARG A 164 7.83 -9.35 16.46
CA ARG A 164 9.00 -9.47 15.57
C ARG A 164 8.91 -8.44 14.45
N ASP A 165 10.06 -7.97 14.00
CA ASP A 165 10.16 -7.17 12.78
C ASP A 165 10.15 -8.10 11.57
N ILE A 166 8.95 -8.32 11.01
CA ILE A 166 8.73 -9.25 9.90
C ILE A 166 9.46 -8.78 8.62
N LEU A 167 9.44 -7.47 8.32
CA LEU A 167 10.15 -6.95 7.15
C LEU A 167 11.66 -7.09 7.26
N ALA A 168 12.24 -6.77 8.43
CA ALA A 168 13.68 -6.92 8.65
C ALA A 168 14.15 -8.38 8.47
N GLU A 169 13.36 -9.33 8.95
CA GLU A 169 13.71 -10.73 8.81
C GLU A 169 13.57 -11.24 7.38
N TRP A 170 12.55 -10.79 6.63
CA TRP A 170 12.43 -11.08 5.20
C TRP A 170 13.55 -10.44 4.38
N GLU A 171 13.86 -9.15 4.63
CA GLU A 171 14.95 -8.44 3.97
C GLU A 171 16.27 -9.15 4.17
N LYS A 172 16.62 -9.46 5.42
CA LYS A 172 17.84 -10.20 5.78
C LYS A 172 17.95 -11.53 5.03
N ALA A 173 16.85 -12.29 4.96
CA ALA A 173 16.83 -13.55 4.20
C ALA A 173 16.98 -13.31 2.70
N ALA A 174 16.30 -12.32 2.12
CA ALA A 174 16.41 -12.00 0.71
C ALA A 174 17.86 -11.62 0.34
N ARG A 175 18.50 -10.73 1.11
CA ARG A 175 19.91 -10.33 0.89
C ARG A 175 20.87 -11.51 1.01
N LYS A 176 20.66 -12.40 1.99
CA LYS A 176 21.50 -13.59 2.16
C LYS A 176 21.51 -14.50 0.92
N TYR A 177 20.39 -14.62 0.23
CA TYR A 177 20.24 -15.41 -0.98
C TYR A 177 20.33 -14.61 -2.28
N GLU A 178 20.81 -13.37 -2.19
CA GLU A 178 21.03 -12.48 -3.35
C GLU A 178 19.76 -12.32 -4.20
N LEU A 179 18.62 -12.12 -3.55
CA LEU A 179 17.37 -11.75 -4.19
C LEU A 179 17.11 -10.25 -3.96
N PRO A 180 16.88 -9.45 -5.00
CA PRO A 180 16.30 -8.13 -4.88
C PRO A 180 15.03 -8.21 -4.00
N PHE A 181 14.93 -7.27 -3.05
CA PHE A 181 13.88 -7.25 -2.03
C PHE A 181 12.85 -6.19 -2.33
N GLY A 182 11.59 -6.58 -2.32
CA GLY A 182 10.45 -5.70 -2.54
C GLY A 182 9.52 -5.62 -1.33
N ILE A 183 8.86 -4.47 -1.17
CA ILE A 183 7.83 -4.25 -0.15
C ILE A 183 6.53 -3.85 -0.84
N SER A 184 5.41 -4.46 -0.46
CA SER A 184 4.09 -4.05 -0.91
C SER A 184 3.30 -3.32 0.18
N PHE A 185 2.66 -2.21 -0.19
CA PHE A 185 1.87 -1.37 0.69
C PHE A 185 0.43 -1.28 0.19
N HIS A 186 -0.52 -1.47 1.10
CA HIS A 186 -1.96 -1.50 0.80
C HIS A 186 -2.78 -0.59 1.73
N ALA A 187 -2.16 -0.02 2.76
CA ALA A 187 -2.87 0.65 3.84
C ALA A 187 -3.43 2.03 3.50
N ASP A 188 -3.10 2.62 2.34
CA ASP A 188 -3.69 3.88 1.89
C ASP A 188 -5.23 3.81 1.80
N HIS A 189 -5.78 2.62 1.60
CA HIS A 189 -7.22 2.38 1.55
C HIS A 189 -7.86 2.02 2.89
N ALA A 190 -7.13 1.85 3.99
CA ALA A 190 -7.73 1.51 5.28
C ALA A 190 -8.82 2.50 5.70
N TRP A 191 -8.69 3.77 5.31
CA TRP A 191 -9.69 4.83 5.50
C TRP A 191 -11.10 4.44 5.08
N THR A 192 -11.26 3.93 3.87
CA THR A 192 -12.56 3.47 3.36
C THR A 192 -12.79 1.98 3.58
N TRP A 193 -11.72 1.21 3.76
CA TRP A 193 -11.78 -0.22 3.95
C TRP A 193 -12.58 -0.63 5.18
N TYR A 194 -12.36 0.07 6.29
CA TYR A 194 -13.02 -0.22 7.55
C TYR A 194 -14.38 0.45 7.75
N GLU A 195 -14.89 1.21 6.80
CA GLU A 195 -16.21 1.86 6.96
C GLU A 195 -17.35 0.93 7.42
N PRO A 196 -17.41 -0.36 7.01
CA PRO A 196 -18.40 -1.28 7.54
C PRO A 196 -18.33 -1.48 9.06
N SER A 197 -17.15 -1.30 9.68
CA SER A 197 -16.96 -1.43 11.12
C SER A 197 -17.64 -0.33 11.96
N GLN A 198 -18.10 0.75 11.31
CA GLN A 198 -18.91 1.80 11.96
C GLN A 198 -20.38 1.39 12.14
N ARG A 199 -20.77 0.19 11.71
CA ARG A 199 -22.15 -0.28 11.62
C ARG A 199 -22.52 -1.19 12.79
N TYR A 200 -23.62 -1.89 12.64
CA TYR A 200 -24.22 -2.83 13.59
C TYR A 200 -25.07 -3.84 12.82
N ASP A 201 -25.41 -4.96 13.45
CA ASP A 201 -26.38 -5.90 12.93
C ASP A 201 -27.79 -5.29 12.90
N ARG A 202 -28.53 -5.58 11.84
CA ARG A 202 -29.93 -5.14 11.70
C ARG A 202 -30.90 -6.10 12.36
N GLU A 203 -30.51 -7.37 12.47
CA GLU A 203 -31.33 -8.46 12.96
C GLU A 203 -30.59 -9.30 14.00
N GLY A 204 -31.31 -10.22 14.64
CA GLY A 204 -30.73 -11.15 15.60
C GLY A 204 -30.48 -10.58 17.00
N PRO A 205 -29.84 -11.38 17.87
CA PRO A 205 -29.71 -11.06 19.30
C PRO A 205 -28.79 -9.88 19.61
N LYS A 206 -27.97 -9.45 18.66
CA LYS A 206 -27.04 -8.31 18.78
C LYS A 206 -27.49 -7.11 17.93
N ALA A 207 -28.71 -7.13 17.39
CA ALA A 207 -29.23 -6.05 16.55
C ALA A 207 -29.11 -4.68 17.24
N GLY A 208 -28.60 -3.69 16.51
CA GLY A 208 -28.41 -2.32 16.99
C GLY A 208 -27.19 -2.11 17.89
N ILE A 209 -26.43 -3.15 18.24
CA ILE A 209 -25.19 -3.00 19.01
C ILE A 209 -24.06 -2.62 18.04
N PRO A 210 -23.44 -1.43 18.19
CA PRO A 210 -22.37 -1.00 17.28
C PRO A 210 -21.19 -1.99 17.25
N TYR A 211 -20.62 -2.19 16.10
CA TYR A 211 -19.32 -2.85 15.96
C TYR A 211 -18.19 -1.99 16.56
N ASP A 212 -16.99 -2.50 16.57
CA ASP A 212 -15.86 -1.91 17.30
C ASP A 212 -15.09 -0.80 16.56
N GLY A 213 -15.49 -0.46 15.32
CA GLY A 213 -14.78 0.52 14.50
C GLY A 213 -14.72 1.95 15.03
N LYS A 214 -15.59 2.31 15.99
CA LYS A 214 -15.62 3.63 16.63
C LYS A 214 -14.98 3.66 18.02
N LEU A 215 -14.40 2.55 18.49
CA LEU A 215 -13.70 2.53 19.76
C LEU A 215 -12.52 3.51 19.75
N THR A 216 -12.25 4.07 20.92
CA THR A 216 -11.16 5.03 21.15
C THR A 216 -10.18 4.47 22.18
N LYS A 217 -9.08 5.16 22.40
CA LYS A 217 -8.06 4.77 23.38
C LYS A 217 -8.62 4.56 24.78
N GLU A 218 -9.60 5.38 25.18
CA GLU A 218 -10.24 5.33 26.49
C GLU A 218 -11.01 4.04 26.73
N ASP A 219 -11.57 3.44 25.67
CA ASP A 219 -12.29 2.17 25.72
C ASP A 219 -11.36 0.98 26.02
N GLY A 220 -10.04 1.19 25.92
CA GLY A 220 -9.01 0.19 26.14
C GLY A 220 -8.66 -0.08 27.59
N LYS A 221 -9.16 0.72 28.53
CA LYS A 221 -8.82 0.58 29.96
C LYS A 221 -9.15 -0.82 30.47
N GLY A 222 -8.14 -1.50 30.99
CA GLY A 222 -8.23 -2.88 31.50
C GLY A 222 -8.33 -3.95 30.40
N LYS A 223 -8.16 -3.61 29.13
CA LYS A 223 -8.13 -4.55 28.01
C LYS A 223 -6.71 -4.80 27.53
N TRP A 224 -6.51 -5.82 26.71
CA TRP A 224 -5.20 -6.21 26.20
C TRP A 224 -4.53 -5.10 25.36
N TRP A 225 -5.33 -4.19 24.77
CA TRP A 225 -4.86 -3.08 23.94
C TRP A 225 -4.85 -1.74 24.70
N GLU A 226 -4.86 -1.76 26.04
CA GLU A 226 -4.73 -0.56 26.84
C GLU A 226 -3.47 0.23 26.46
N GLY A 227 -3.64 1.54 26.24
CA GLY A 227 -2.58 2.42 25.77
C GLY A 227 -2.49 2.60 24.26
N TYR A 228 -3.10 1.72 23.48
CA TYR A 228 -3.24 1.86 22.02
C TYR A 228 -4.57 2.50 21.64
N ASP A 229 -4.57 3.33 20.60
CA ASP A 229 -5.81 3.88 20.05
C ASP A 229 -6.28 3.02 18.88
N PRO A 230 -7.49 2.43 18.93
CA PRO A 230 -8.05 1.72 17.79
C PRO A 230 -8.22 2.60 16.54
N GLN A 231 -8.28 3.93 16.68
CA GLN A 231 -8.37 4.83 15.53
C GLN A 231 -7.07 4.91 14.73
N ASP A 232 -5.92 4.61 15.32
CA ASP A 232 -4.67 4.44 14.58
C ASP A 232 -4.73 3.23 13.62
N LEU A 233 -5.53 2.21 13.97
CA LEU A 233 -5.75 1.02 13.12
C LEU A 233 -6.93 1.23 12.17
N TYR A 234 -8.11 1.54 12.70
CA TYR A 234 -9.37 1.59 11.95
C TYR A 234 -9.55 2.87 11.15
N ALA A 235 -9.02 3.99 11.61
CA ALA A 235 -9.15 5.32 11.00
C ALA A 235 -10.62 5.70 10.70
N GLN A 236 -11.56 5.40 11.61
CA GLN A 236 -13.00 5.51 11.33
C GLN A 236 -13.67 6.72 11.99
N ASN A 237 -12.90 7.72 12.38
CA ASN A 237 -13.45 8.97 12.93
C ASN A 237 -13.88 9.96 11.81
N HIS A 238 -14.66 9.46 10.85
CA HIS A 238 -15.16 10.23 9.71
C HIS A 238 -16.55 9.73 9.27
N PRO A 239 -17.30 10.49 8.43
CA PRO A 239 -18.57 10.05 7.85
C PRO A 239 -18.36 8.88 6.89
N LEU A 240 -19.38 8.03 6.75
CA LEU A 240 -19.39 6.94 5.77
C LEU A 240 -19.46 7.47 4.33
N SER A 241 -18.73 6.84 3.43
CA SER A 241 -18.91 7.02 1.99
C SER A 241 -20.27 6.52 1.52
N GLU A 242 -20.79 7.07 0.43
CA GLU A 242 -21.99 6.54 -0.22
C GLU A 242 -21.80 5.08 -0.63
N GLY A 243 -22.72 4.21 -0.24
CA GLY A 243 -22.68 2.78 -0.59
C GLY A 243 -21.57 1.96 0.07
N SER A 244 -20.94 2.47 1.14
CA SER A 244 -19.86 1.80 1.89
C SER A 244 -20.22 0.43 2.47
N TRP A 245 -21.50 0.08 2.51
CA TRP A 245 -22.03 -1.21 2.96
C TRP A 245 -21.91 -2.32 1.91
N SER A 246 -21.35 -2.05 0.75
CA SER A 246 -21.21 -3.01 -0.37
C SER A 246 -19.77 -3.08 -0.85
N ASN A 247 -19.25 -4.30 -1.05
CA ASN A 247 -17.96 -4.51 -1.71
C ASN A 247 -17.97 -4.02 -3.18
N GLY A 248 -19.12 -3.91 -3.82
CA GLY A 248 -19.26 -3.38 -5.18
C GLY A 248 -18.83 -1.92 -5.34
N MET A 249 -18.67 -1.18 -4.24
CA MET A 249 -18.18 0.20 -4.24
C MET A 249 -16.66 0.33 -4.18
N ILE A 250 -15.93 -0.77 -4.02
CA ILE A 250 -14.49 -0.74 -3.74
C ILE A 250 -13.69 0.02 -4.81
N HIS A 251 -13.94 -0.22 -6.09
CA HIS A 251 -13.22 0.48 -7.17
C HIS A 251 -13.47 2.01 -7.17
N LYS A 252 -14.68 2.45 -6.81
CA LYS A 252 -14.99 3.86 -6.66
C LYS A 252 -14.25 4.47 -5.48
N GLN A 253 -14.15 3.72 -4.37
CA GLN A 253 -13.39 4.11 -3.19
C GLN A 253 -11.89 4.21 -3.52
N TRP A 254 -11.33 3.23 -4.22
CA TRP A 254 -9.91 3.24 -4.60
C TRP A 254 -9.53 4.34 -5.59
N ALA A 255 -10.48 4.78 -6.40
CA ALA A 255 -10.28 5.89 -7.33
C ALA A 255 -10.65 7.26 -6.73
N TRP A 256 -10.99 7.33 -5.41
CA TRP A 256 -11.44 8.55 -4.73
C TRP A 256 -12.57 9.26 -5.48
N GLY A 257 -13.50 8.47 -6.02
CA GLY A 257 -14.59 8.93 -6.87
C GLY A 257 -15.69 9.68 -6.10
N LYS A 258 -16.65 10.19 -6.85
CA LYS A 258 -17.77 10.95 -6.27
C LYS A 258 -18.52 10.16 -5.19
N GLY A 259 -18.77 10.79 -4.05
CA GLY A 259 -19.46 10.21 -2.88
C GLY A 259 -18.55 9.44 -1.93
N VAL A 260 -17.26 9.34 -2.24
CA VAL A 260 -16.26 8.78 -1.32
C VAL A 260 -15.88 9.84 -0.28
N CYS A 261 -15.83 9.45 1.00
CA CYS A 261 -15.30 10.29 2.06
C CYS A 261 -13.78 10.42 1.88
N LEU A 262 -13.30 11.63 1.56
CA LEU A 262 -11.88 11.87 1.36
C LEU A 262 -11.11 11.78 2.67
N PRO A 263 -9.87 11.24 2.65
CA PRO A 263 -9.02 11.17 3.82
C PRO A 263 -8.56 12.56 4.27
N THR A 264 -8.18 12.67 5.54
CA THR A 264 -7.57 13.89 6.07
C THR A 264 -6.11 14.00 5.64
N GLN A 265 -5.56 15.21 5.76
CA GLN A 265 -4.13 15.45 5.52
C GLN A 265 -3.27 14.61 6.48
N GLU A 266 -3.71 14.48 7.75
CA GLU A 266 -3.01 13.69 8.75
C GLU A 266 -2.93 12.21 8.34
N TYR A 267 -4.02 11.65 7.82
CA TYR A 267 -4.04 10.25 7.36
C TYR A 267 -3.11 10.04 6.16
N CYS A 268 -3.19 10.92 5.15
CA CYS A 268 -2.31 10.85 3.98
C CYS A 268 -0.84 11.04 4.38
N THR A 269 -0.55 11.97 5.30
CA THR A 269 0.79 12.23 5.82
C THR A 269 1.32 11.03 6.62
N ASN A 270 0.49 10.43 7.48
CA ASN A 270 0.88 9.24 8.23
C ASN A 270 1.28 8.08 7.30
N PHE A 271 0.50 7.82 6.26
CA PHE A 271 0.85 6.80 5.27
C PHE A 271 2.15 7.12 4.52
N TYR A 272 2.33 8.40 4.15
CA TYR A 272 3.57 8.89 3.52
C TYR A 272 4.78 8.68 4.45
N ASP A 273 4.70 9.11 5.70
CA ASP A 273 5.76 8.97 6.69
C ASP A 273 6.13 7.49 6.92
N ARG A 274 5.12 6.61 7.08
CA ARG A 274 5.31 5.16 7.23
C ARG A 274 6.01 4.53 6.03
N THR A 275 5.63 4.95 4.83
CA THR A 275 6.23 4.41 3.60
C THR A 275 7.68 4.85 3.47
N LEU A 276 8.00 6.12 3.78
CA LEU A 276 9.39 6.59 3.77
C LEU A 276 10.23 5.94 4.89
N ASP A 277 9.67 5.77 6.09
CA ASP A 277 10.33 5.03 7.18
C ASP A 277 10.75 3.62 6.72
N ALA A 278 9.87 2.89 6.06
CA ALA A 278 10.19 1.56 5.55
C ALA A 278 11.24 1.60 4.41
N ILE A 279 11.16 2.57 3.49
CA ILE A 279 12.16 2.74 2.44
C ILE A 279 13.53 3.04 3.04
N ASN A 280 13.59 3.99 3.98
CA ASN A 280 14.83 4.42 4.62
C ASN A 280 15.49 3.33 5.48
N ARG A 281 14.69 2.41 6.06
CA ARG A 281 15.19 1.32 6.91
C ARG A 281 15.63 0.09 6.15
N TYR A 282 14.87 -0.33 5.15
CA TYR A 282 15.05 -1.64 4.50
C TYR A 282 15.64 -1.53 3.09
N HIS A 283 15.84 -0.32 2.57
CA HIS A 283 16.46 -0.09 1.25
C HIS A 283 15.91 -1.03 0.17
N PRO A 284 14.58 -1.09 -0.06
CA PRO A 284 14.01 -2.04 -1.02
C PRO A 284 14.46 -1.73 -2.45
N ASP A 285 14.58 -2.78 -3.26
CA ASP A 285 14.82 -2.66 -4.71
C ASP A 285 13.51 -2.49 -5.48
N LEU A 286 12.40 -2.97 -4.89
CA LEU A 286 11.08 -2.90 -5.51
C LEU A 286 10.05 -2.38 -4.50
N ILE A 287 9.07 -1.62 -5.01
CA ILE A 287 7.88 -1.23 -4.25
C ILE A 287 6.65 -1.54 -5.09
N TYR A 288 5.60 -2.02 -4.43
CA TYR A 288 4.29 -2.27 -5.01
C TYR A 288 3.21 -1.57 -4.21
N PHE A 289 2.29 -0.92 -4.92
CA PHE A 289 1.08 -0.38 -4.32
C PHE A 289 -0.17 -1.08 -4.87
N ASP A 290 -0.99 -1.61 -3.99
CA ASP A 290 -2.27 -2.22 -4.35
C ASP A 290 -3.38 -1.18 -4.49
N VAL A 291 -3.18 -0.26 -5.42
CA VAL A 291 -4.05 0.88 -5.67
C VAL A 291 -4.31 1.06 -7.16
N THR A 292 -5.05 2.08 -7.55
CA THR A 292 -5.30 2.37 -8.97
C THR A 292 -4.02 2.83 -9.68
N VAL A 293 -3.49 4.00 -9.37
CA VAL A 293 -2.27 4.56 -9.98
C VAL A 293 -1.16 4.65 -8.95
N LEU A 294 -1.32 5.52 -7.95
CA LEU A 294 -0.42 5.73 -6.82
C LEU A 294 -1.26 6.02 -5.57
N PRO A 295 -0.71 5.86 -4.36
CA PRO A 295 -1.43 6.16 -3.13
C PRO A 295 -2.06 7.55 -3.15
N PHE A 296 -3.37 7.59 -2.86
CA PHE A 296 -4.21 8.79 -2.84
C PHE A 296 -4.28 9.60 -4.15
N TYR A 297 -3.81 9.06 -5.26
CA TYR A 297 -3.96 9.75 -6.55
C TYR A 297 -5.44 9.74 -6.99
N PRO A 298 -6.03 10.85 -7.53
CA PRO A 298 -5.36 12.13 -7.83
C PRO A 298 -5.49 13.21 -6.74
N ILE A 299 -5.97 12.89 -5.55
CA ILE A 299 -6.32 13.87 -4.51
C ILE A 299 -5.13 14.35 -3.67
N SER A 300 -4.03 13.61 -3.66
CA SER A 300 -2.82 13.92 -2.88
C SER A 300 -1.55 13.77 -3.72
N ASP A 301 -0.51 14.50 -3.34
CA ASP A 301 0.84 14.42 -3.88
C ASP A 301 1.68 13.29 -3.23
N ALA A 302 1.13 12.59 -2.24
CA ALA A 302 1.81 11.51 -1.49
C ALA A 302 2.52 10.52 -2.41
N GLY A 303 1.78 9.94 -3.35
CA GLY A 303 2.31 8.91 -4.24
C GLY A 303 3.45 9.40 -5.14
N LEU A 304 3.37 10.64 -5.65
CA LEU A 304 4.43 11.24 -6.46
C LEU A 304 5.68 11.54 -5.62
N LYS A 305 5.51 12.02 -4.38
CA LYS A 305 6.62 12.25 -3.45
C LYS A 305 7.30 10.95 -3.04
N ILE A 306 6.52 9.90 -2.76
CA ILE A 306 7.07 8.56 -2.47
C ILE A 306 7.86 8.03 -3.67
N ALA A 307 7.35 8.16 -4.89
CA ALA A 307 8.04 7.71 -6.09
C ALA A 307 9.37 8.46 -6.31
N ALA A 308 9.37 9.78 -6.17
CA ALA A 308 10.58 10.59 -6.29
C ALA A 308 11.60 10.24 -5.20
N HIS A 309 11.16 10.12 -3.93
CA HIS A 309 11.98 9.69 -2.82
C HIS A 309 12.63 8.33 -3.08
N PHE A 310 11.83 7.33 -3.44
CA PHE A 310 12.31 5.97 -3.67
C PHE A 310 13.36 5.90 -4.79
N TYR A 311 13.13 6.58 -5.90
CA TYR A 311 14.10 6.61 -7.00
C TYR A 311 15.39 7.33 -6.62
N ASN A 312 15.30 8.47 -5.93
CA ASN A 312 16.47 9.21 -5.48
C ASN A 312 17.26 8.45 -4.42
N HIS A 313 16.56 7.82 -3.47
CA HIS A 313 17.15 7.00 -2.43
C HIS A 313 17.92 5.81 -3.02
N ASN A 314 17.27 5.07 -3.92
CA ASN A 314 17.91 3.94 -4.60
C ASN A 314 19.13 4.37 -5.43
N MET A 315 19.07 5.53 -6.10
CA MET A 315 20.24 6.06 -6.81
C MET A 315 21.40 6.40 -5.86
N ALA A 316 21.11 6.89 -4.66
CA ALA A 316 22.14 7.17 -3.66
C ALA A 316 22.83 5.85 -3.22
N ASP A 317 22.06 4.80 -2.96
CA ASP A 317 22.56 3.47 -2.59
C ASP A 317 23.42 2.84 -3.72
N HIS A 318 23.08 3.12 -4.98
CA HIS A 318 23.71 2.53 -6.17
C HIS A 318 24.66 3.48 -6.93
N LYS A 319 25.30 4.42 -6.22
CA LYS A 319 26.34 5.34 -6.78
C LYS A 319 25.84 6.11 -8.00
N GLY A 320 24.60 6.55 -7.98
CA GLY A 320 23.95 7.31 -9.04
C GLY A 320 23.26 6.49 -10.14
N LYS A 321 23.33 5.15 -10.09
CA LYS A 321 22.60 4.27 -10.99
C LYS A 321 21.21 3.96 -10.42
N LEU A 322 20.17 4.07 -11.23
CA LEU A 322 18.82 3.69 -10.84
C LEU A 322 18.59 2.19 -11.05
N GLU A 323 18.39 1.45 -9.97
CA GLU A 323 18.11 0.02 -9.99
C GLU A 323 16.74 -0.29 -9.37
N ALA A 324 15.96 0.74 -9.03
CA ALA A 324 14.64 0.62 -8.42
C ALA A 324 13.54 0.22 -9.40
N VAL A 325 12.55 -0.51 -8.89
CA VAL A 325 11.32 -0.85 -9.61
C VAL A 325 10.11 -0.48 -8.75
N MET A 326 9.26 0.41 -9.26
CA MET A 326 7.99 0.73 -8.62
C MET A 326 6.84 0.23 -9.50
N LEU A 327 5.96 -0.57 -8.90
CA LEU A 327 4.84 -1.19 -9.59
C LEU A 327 3.52 -0.56 -9.15
N ALA A 328 2.62 -0.39 -10.10
CA ALA A 328 1.27 0.09 -9.86
C ALA A 328 0.29 -0.49 -10.89
N LYS A 329 -1.01 -0.48 -10.53
CA LYS A 329 -2.10 -0.94 -11.40
C LYS A 329 -2.70 0.22 -12.21
N ILE A 330 -3.54 -0.10 -13.20
CA ILE A 330 -4.41 0.85 -13.94
C ILE A 330 -3.66 2.12 -14.40
N LEU A 331 -2.53 1.91 -15.08
CA LEU A 331 -1.71 2.99 -15.60
C LEU A 331 -2.07 3.34 -17.05
N ASP A 332 -2.19 4.64 -17.34
CA ASP A 332 -2.22 5.12 -18.71
C ASP A 332 -0.82 5.04 -19.39
N GLU A 333 -0.75 5.31 -20.68
CA GLU A 333 0.50 5.21 -21.45
C GLU A 333 1.60 6.17 -20.95
N GLN A 334 1.24 7.34 -20.41
CA GLN A 334 2.22 8.28 -19.90
C GLN A 334 2.73 7.86 -18.51
N GLN A 335 1.86 7.30 -17.70
CA GLN A 335 2.20 6.78 -16.37
C GLN A 335 3.08 5.54 -16.45
N ARG A 336 2.92 4.67 -17.46
CA ARG A 336 3.80 3.51 -17.73
C ARG A 336 5.25 3.90 -18.05
N LYS A 337 5.51 5.13 -18.44
CA LYS A 337 6.88 5.66 -18.59
C LYS A 337 7.54 5.99 -17.26
N ALA A 338 6.75 6.15 -16.20
CA ALA A 338 7.22 6.50 -14.87
C ALA A 338 7.22 5.30 -13.89
N LEU A 339 6.38 4.30 -14.14
CA LEU A 339 6.12 3.14 -13.27
C LEU A 339 6.02 1.87 -14.10
N VAL A 340 6.27 0.73 -13.48
CA VAL A 340 6.02 -0.58 -14.10
C VAL A 340 4.55 -0.96 -13.91
N TRP A 341 3.88 -1.32 -14.99
CA TRP A 341 2.49 -1.74 -14.94
C TRP A 341 2.36 -3.17 -14.42
N ASP A 342 1.58 -3.36 -13.37
CA ASP A 342 1.15 -4.68 -12.91
C ASP A 342 -0.23 -5.02 -13.45
N VAL A 343 -0.31 -6.09 -14.24
CA VAL A 343 -1.57 -6.61 -14.79
C VAL A 343 -2.06 -7.74 -13.91
N GLU A 344 -2.91 -7.42 -12.93
CA GLU A 344 -3.39 -8.41 -11.98
C GLU A 344 -4.14 -9.56 -12.68
N ARG A 345 -3.65 -10.80 -12.46
CA ARG A 345 -4.25 -12.05 -12.99
C ARG A 345 -4.51 -12.05 -14.49
N GLY A 346 -3.71 -11.33 -15.24
CA GLY A 346 -3.93 -11.18 -16.67
C GLY A 346 -2.67 -10.89 -17.47
N ALA A 347 -2.86 -10.47 -18.69
CA ALA A 347 -1.83 -9.99 -19.60
C ALA A 347 -2.38 -8.85 -20.44
N PRO A 348 -1.53 -7.97 -20.98
CA PRO A 348 -1.95 -7.03 -22.00
C PRO A 348 -2.56 -7.74 -23.20
N ASP A 349 -3.53 -7.09 -23.84
CA ASP A 349 -4.20 -7.59 -25.06
C ASP A 349 -3.36 -7.42 -26.34
N ARG A 350 -2.21 -6.77 -26.22
CA ARG A 350 -1.27 -6.48 -27.30
C ARG A 350 0.17 -6.47 -26.80
N ILE A 351 1.12 -6.52 -27.72
CA ILE A 351 2.54 -6.28 -27.42
C ILE A 351 2.72 -4.80 -27.07
N ILE A 352 3.33 -4.53 -25.91
CA ILE A 352 3.70 -3.21 -25.44
C ILE A 352 5.21 -3.12 -25.25
N GLU A 353 5.79 -1.92 -25.47
CA GLU A 353 7.24 -1.72 -25.36
C GLU A 353 7.71 -1.64 -23.91
N GLU A 354 6.90 -1.00 -23.06
CA GLU A 354 7.22 -0.83 -21.65
C GLU A 354 7.18 -2.19 -20.93
N PRO A 355 8.16 -2.47 -20.06
CA PRO A 355 8.12 -3.64 -19.21
C PRO A 355 6.89 -3.64 -18.29
N TRP A 356 6.32 -4.80 -18.13
CA TRP A 356 5.18 -5.04 -17.25
C TRP A 356 5.36 -6.35 -16.49
N GLN A 357 4.60 -6.53 -15.42
CA GLN A 357 4.47 -7.84 -14.77
C GLN A 357 3.01 -8.27 -14.69
N SER A 358 2.79 -9.54 -14.42
CA SER A 358 1.51 -10.08 -14.02
C SER A 358 1.66 -10.76 -12.68
N CYS A 359 0.91 -10.33 -11.68
CA CYS A 359 0.80 -11.07 -10.44
C CYS A 359 -0.33 -12.11 -10.53
N SER A 360 -0.05 -13.29 -9.99
CA SER A 360 -0.99 -14.41 -9.89
C SER A 360 -0.79 -15.13 -8.56
N CYS A 361 -1.62 -16.10 -8.26
CA CYS A 361 -1.54 -16.84 -7.00
C CYS A 361 -1.30 -18.33 -7.22
N ILE A 362 -0.75 -18.98 -6.21
CA ILE A 362 -0.75 -20.43 -6.07
C ILE A 362 -2.07 -20.78 -5.36
N GLY A 363 -2.96 -21.50 -6.06
CA GLY A 363 -4.30 -21.80 -5.55
C GLY A 363 -5.33 -20.70 -5.83
N GLY A 364 -6.23 -20.43 -4.89
CA GLY A 364 -7.26 -19.39 -4.99
C GLY A 364 -6.70 -17.98 -4.76
N TRP A 365 -7.26 -16.97 -5.44
CA TRP A 365 -6.79 -15.58 -5.29
C TRP A 365 -6.93 -15.07 -3.86
N HIS A 366 -8.06 -15.29 -3.24
CA HIS A 366 -8.25 -15.00 -1.82
C HIS A 366 -7.82 -16.22 -0.99
N TYR A 367 -6.87 -16.03 -0.09
CA TYR A 367 -6.35 -17.10 0.75
C TYR A 367 -7.47 -17.82 1.52
N ASN A 368 -7.39 -19.14 1.54
CA ASN A 368 -8.21 -20.01 2.40
C ASN A 368 -7.44 -21.30 2.74
N THR A 369 -7.91 -22.01 3.73
CA THR A 369 -7.23 -23.22 4.24
C THR A 369 -7.47 -24.48 3.40
N SER A 370 -8.19 -24.40 2.29
CA SER A 370 -8.52 -25.54 1.42
C SER A 370 -7.59 -25.66 0.19
N ILE A 371 -6.45 -25.01 0.20
CA ILE A 371 -5.45 -25.10 -0.88
C ILE A 371 -4.64 -26.39 -0.73
#